data_dd5cdcba6c757663b49951bb1b3302a3
#
_entry.id   dd5cdcba6c757663b49951bb1b3302a3
#
_cell.length_a   1.000
_cell.length_b   1.000
_cell.length_c   1.000
_cell.angle_alpha   90.00
_cell.angle_beta   90.00
_cell.angle_gamma   90.00
#
_symmetry.space_group_name_H-M   'P 1'
#
loop_
_entity.id
_entity.type
_entity.pdbx_description
1 polymer ?
#
loop_
_entity_poly.entity_id
_entity_poly.type
_entity_poly.pdbx_seq_one_letter_code
_entity_poly.pdbx_strand_id
1 'polypeptide(L)'
;MILQIKKHLSIIALLMVTAIQFSCSNNDSSDTPIVDPPAADDTFIRASDVSYLPEMEERGTKFYSNGKAEDMLTTLRNAGCNTVRIRLWNNPSNGHSGFAEVKKFAQRIKQSGLRVWLTVHYSDHWADPGVQTTPEEWKNLSFTDLKMAVSNYTSKIITEINPDIIQIGNEINSGLLWPQGNLISNEQQCIDILKTASATVRAKAPNTKIMIHYAGINAGGTDWFFNKMKTIDYDYIGLSYYPVWHGKDISQIKTTLDALGKKYSKRVLIAETAYPFTLSFNDFTNNIVGAADQLVPNYPATPAGQRTFVMAVRAQVKASEYGQGFAYWGGEWVAFKGQQATSGSTFENQALYSFDNNALSVMQAFSKD
;
A
#
# COMPACT_ATOMS: atom_id res chain seq x y z
N MET A 1 -1.87 5.50 90.79
CA MET A 1 -1.73 4.35 91.74
C MET A 1 -1.78 3.13 90.81
N ILE A 2 -0.61 2.61 90.42
CA ILE A 2 -0.13 1.29 90.73
C ILE A 2 -1.05 0.21 90.16
N LEU A 3 -0.69 -0.75 89.28
CA LEU A 3 0.48 -1.59 89.11
C LEU A 3 0.30 -2.34 87.73
N GLN A 4 1.24 -2.38 86.85
CA GLN A 4 2.08 -3.50 86.38
C GLN A 4 1.45 -4.92 86.48
N ILE A 5 1.54 -5.71 85.39
CA ILE A 5 2.45 -6.88 85.28
C ILE A 5 2.11 -7.69 83.97
N LYS A 6 3.00 -7.72 83.07
CA LYS A 6 3.80 -8.78 82.33
C LYS A 6 3.14 -10.11 81.90
N LYS A 7 3.41 -10.43 80.60
CA LYS A 7 3.94 -11.70 80.00
C LYS A 7 2.93 -12.88 79.80
N HIS A 8 2.82 -13.49 78.66
CA HIS A 8 3.73 -14.36 77.92
C HIS A 8 3.14 -14.78 76.57
N LEU A 9 4.03 -15.10 75.64
CA LEU A 9 3.85 -15.76 74.34
C LEU A 9 3.06 -17.07 74.40
N SER A 10 2.28 -17.38 73.40
CA SER A 10 2.27 -18.69 72.74
C SER A 10 1.60 -18.64 71.36
N ILE A 11 2.33 -19.16 70.34
CA ILE A 11 1.99 -19.36 68.98
C ILE A 11 1.00 -20.52 68.86
N ILE A 12 -0.16 -20.31 68.21
CA ILE A 12 -0.92 -21.41 67.57
C ILE A 12 -1.36 -20.98 66.20
N ALA A 13 -0.79 -21.66 65.20
CA ALA A 13 -1.19 -21.58 63.82
C ALA A 13 -2.56 -22.25 63.64
N LEU A 14 -3.55 -21.51 63.13
CA LEU A 14 -4.82 -22.08 62.73
C LEU A 14 -4.99 -21.90 61.22
N LEU A 15 -4.89 -23.00 60.49
CA LEU A 15 -5.22 -23.08 59.08
C LEU A 15 -6.72 -22.79 58.89
N MET A 16 -7.06 -21.66 58.27
CA MET A 16 -8.39 -21.46 57.68
C MET A 16 -8.34 -21.82 56.21
N VAL A 17 -8.97 -22.93 55.85
CA VAL A 17 -9.33 -23.29 54.50
C VAL A 17 -10.52 -22.44 54.06
N THR A 18 -10.30 -21.43 53.25
CA THR A 18 -11.39 -20.73 52.56
C THR A 18 -11.68 -21.42 51.25
N ALA A 19 -12.84 -22.03 51.14
CA ALA A 19 -13.41 -22.56 49.93
C ALA A 19 -13.73 -21.39 48.98
N ILE A 20 -12.98 -21.27 47.89
CA ILE A 20 -13.27 -20.33 46.78
C ILE A 20 -14.30 -21.04 45.88
N GLN A 21 -15.51 -20.52 45.86
CA GLN A 21 -16.53 -20.91 44.89
C GLN A 21 -16.15 -20.36 43.54
N PHE A 22 -15.82 -21.24 42.59
CA PHE A 22 -15.71 -20.89 41.17
C PHE A 22 -17.10 -20.64 40.61
N SER A 23 -17.42 -19.37 40.38
CA SER A 23 -18.52 -18.97 39.52
C SER A 23 -18.00 -19.04 38.08
N CYS A 24 -18.46 -20.00 37.27
CA CYS A 24 -18.26 -20.02 35.83
C CYS A 24 -19.10 -18.92 35.22
N SER A 25 -18.46 -17.82 34.84
CA SER A 25 -18.99 -16.83 33.90
C SER A 25 -18.41 -17.19 32.54
N ASN A 26 -19.25 -17.74 31.65
CA ASN A 26 -18.92 -17.88 30.25
C ASN A 26 -18.90 -16.50 29.62
N ASN A 27 -17.68 -15.92 29.47
CA ASN A 27 -17.43 -14.85 28.52
C ASN A 27 -16.67 -15.48 27.36
N ASP A 28 -17.38 -15.72 26.27
CA ASP A 28 -16.79 -15.91 24.95
C ASP A 28 -16.15 -14.59 24.50
N SER A 29 -14.96 -14.30 25.01
CA SER A 29 -14.04 -13.37 24.38
C SER A 29 -13.15 -14.20 23.45
N SER A 30 -13.38 -14.10 22.16
CA SER A 30 -12.46 -14.58 21.13
C SER A 30 -11.17 -13.75 21.23
N ASP A 31 -10.24 -14.17 22.08
CA ASP A 31 -8.87 -13.68 22.08
C ASP A 31 -8.20 -14.13 20.76
N THR A 32 -8.31 -13.28 19.74
CA THR A 32 -7.41 -13.36 18.60
C THR A 32 -6.00 -13.10 19.11
N PRO A 33 -5.02 -13.99 18.88
CA PRO A 33 -3.67 -13.78 19.36
C PRO A 33 -3.14 -12.46 18.80
N ILE A 34 -2.69 -11.56 19.68
CA ILE A 34 -1.95 -10.36 19.34
C ILE A 34 -0.65 -10.85 18.70
N VAL A 35 -0.53 -10.70 17.38
CA VAL A 35 0.70 -10.99 16.66
C VAL A 35 1.63 -9.80 16.88
N ASP A 36 2.78 -10.03 17.48
CA ASP A 36 3.79 -9.01 17.64
C ASP A 36 4.14 -8.37 16.29
N PRO A 37 4.24 -7.04 16.21
CA PRO A 37 4.62 -6.36 14.98
C PRO A 37 6.01 -6.86 14.51
N PRO A 38 6.23 -6.97 13.19
CA PRO A 38 7.54 -7.39 12.67
C PRO A 38 8.64 -6.47 13.21
N ALA A 39 9.77 -7.07 13.58
CA ALA A 39 10.91 -6.35 14.14
C ALA A 39 11.30 -5.14 13.26
N ALA A 40 11.57 -4.01 13.89
CA ALA A 40 11.71 -2.68 13.28
C ALA A 40 12.89 -2.51 12.28
N ASP A 41 13.61 -3.56 11.94
CA ASP A 41 14.92 -3.50 11.24
C ASP A 41 14.87 -3.92 9.76
N ASP A 42 13.70 -4.24 9.22
CA ASP A 42 13.58 -4.58 7.81
C ASP A 42 13.34 -3.33 6.97
N THR A 43 14.41 -2.67 6.58
CA THR A 43 14.37 -1.42 5.82
C THR A 43 13.93 -1.61 4.36
N PHE A 44 14.14 -2.80 3.75
CA PHE A 44 13.71 -3.07 2.37
C PHE A 44 12.21 -3.34 2.31
N ILE A 45 11.50 -2.52 1.52
CA ILE A 45 10.04 -2.58 1.41
C ILE A 45 9.65 -3.67 0.39
N ARG A 46 8.84 -4.61 0.84
CA ARG A 46 8.21 -5.66 0.03
C ARG A 46 6.70 -5.50 0.19
N ALA A 47 6.10 -4.79 -0.76
CA ALA A 47 4.70 -4.40 -0.66
C ALA A 47 3.82 -5.06 -1.72
N SER A 48 2.55 -5.24 -1.39
CA SER A 48 1.48 -5.47 -2.36
C SER A 48 0.40 -4.42 -2.21
N ASP A 49 -0.08 -3.87 -3.35
CA ASP A 49 -1.31 -3.10 -3.38
C ASP A 49 -2.49 -4.06 -3.40
N VAL A 50 -3.40 -3.88 -2.46
CA VAL A 50 -4.61 -4.68 -2.31
C VAL A 50 -5.83 -3.81 -2.04
N SER A 51 -5.91 -2.72 -2.77
CA SER A 51 -6.92 -1.67 -2.58
C SER A 51 -8.36 -2.13 -2.84
N TYR A 52 -8.55 -3.17 -3.64
CA TYR A 52 -9.87 -3.75 -3.92
C TYR A 52 -10.31 -4.81 -2.91
N LEU A 53 -9.43 -5.24 -2.01
CA LEU A 53 -9.71 -6.35 -1.10
C LEU A 53 -11.01 -6.17 -0.30
N PRO A 54 -11.33 -4.98 0.28
CA PRO A 54 -12.59 -4.79 1.00
C PRO A 54 -13.83 -5.00 0.10
N GLU A 55 -13.85 -4.45 -1.13
CA GLU A 55 -14.96 -4.64 -2.07
C GLU A 55 -15.12 -6.11 -2.48
N MET A 56 -14.01 -6.79 -2.72
CA MET A 56 -14.03 -8.20 -3.13
C MET A 56 -14.53 -9.11 -2.01
N GLU A 57 -14.10 -8.87 -0.76
CA GLU A 57 -14.57 -9.61 0.40
C GLU A 57 -16.06 -9.35 0.68
N GLU A 58 -16.54 -8.12 0.53
CA GLU A 58 -17.96 -7.78 0.64
C GLU A 58 -18.81 -8.54 -0.39
N ARG A 59 -18.25 -8.79 -1.57
CA ARG A 59 -18.88 -9.63 -2.63
C ARG A 59 -18.74 -11.12 -2.40
N GLY A 60 -18.08 -11.54 -1.31
CA GLY A 60 -17.93 -12.94 -0.94
C GLY A 60 -16.73 -13.64 -1.58
N THR A 61 -15.79 -12.91 -2.21
CA THR A 61 -14.55 -13.48 -2.73
C THR A 61 -13.74 -14.09 -1.58
N LYS A 62 -13.28 -15.31 -1.76
CA LYS A 62 -12.41 -16.03 -0.80
C LYS A 62 -11.09 -16.32 -1.46
N PHE A 63 -10.02 -16.19 -0.68
CA PHE A 63 -8.65 -16.52 -1.10
C PHE A 63 -8.18 -17.81 -0.40
N TYR A 64 -7.28 -18.52 -1.05
CA TYR A 64 -6.78 -19.81 -0.58
C TYR A 64 -5.26 -19.83 -0.62
N SER A 65 -4.67 -20.50 0.37
CA SER A 65 -3.25 -20.82 0.44
C SER A 65 -3.12 -22.31 0.63
N ASN A 66 -2.40 -23.01 -0.28
CA ASN A 66 -2.28 -24.46 -0.28
C ASN A 66 -3.64 -25.20 -0.22
N GLY A 67 -4.65 -24.68 -0.94
CA GLY A 67 -6.01 -25.24 -1.00
C GLY A 67 -6.87 -25.00 0.24
N LYS A 68 -6.40 -24.25 1.24
CA LYS A 68 -7.16 -23.88 2.42
C LYS A 68 -7.54 -22.39 2.37
N ALA A 69 -8.77 -22.07 2.75
CA ALA A 69 -9.19 -20.66 2.86
C ALA A 69 -8.31 -19.96 3.89
N GLU A 70 -7.70 -18.86 3.49
CA GLU A 70 -6.81 -18.07 4.33
C GLU A 70 -7.04 -16.57 4.05
N ASP A 71 -6.98 -15.76 5.11
CA ASP A 71 -7.02 -14.30 4.99
C ASP A 71 -5.83 -13.81 4.15
N MET A 72 -6.09 -12.94 3.17
CA MET A 72 -5.06 -12.49 2.24
C MET A 72 -3.92 -11.74 2.92
N LEU A 73 -4.20 -10.93 3.93
CA LEU A 73 -3.15 -10.22 4.68
C LEU A 73 -2.24 -11.21 5.42
N THR A 74 -2.83 -12.30 5.92
CA THR A 74 -2.08 -13.41 6.53
C THR A 74 -1.19 -14.11 5.51
N THR A 75 -1.72 -14.44 4.33
CA THR A 75 -0.93 -15.06 3.24
C THR A 75 0.23 -14.15 2.82
N LEU A 76 -0.02 -12.86 2.60
CA LEU A 76 1.02 -11.89 2.24
C LEU A 76 2.11 -11.78 3.31
N ARG A 77 1.73 -11.65 4.59
CA ARG A 77 2.68 -11.59 5.70
C ARG A 77 3.53 -12.88 5.78
N ASN A 78 2.90 -14.03 5.68
CA ASN A 78 3.59 -15.33 5.73
C ASN A 78 4.55 -15.51 4.54
N ALA A 79 4.24 -14.92 3.38
CA ALA A 79 5.13 -14.87 2.23
C ALA A 79 6.33 -13.91 2.43
N GLY A 80 6.29 -13.04 3.44
CA GLY A 80 7.35 -12.06 3.75
C GLY A 80 7.07 -10.63 3.27
N CYS A 81 5.85 -10.35 2.77
CA CYS A 81 5.38 -8.99 2.59
C CYS A 81 5.41 -8.26 3.94
N ASN A 82 5.88 -7.03 3.96
CA ASN A 82 5.99 -6.24 5.19
C ASN A 82 5.22 -4.91 5.13
N THR A 83 4.63 -4.59 3.99
CA THR A 83 3.91 -3.34 3.76
C THR A 83 2.74 -3.60 2.81
N VAL A 84 1.59 -3.05 3.11
CA VAL A 84 0.41 -3.09 2.22
C VAL A 84 0.16 -1.69 1.69
N ARG A 85 0.12 -1.56 0.37
CA ARG A 85 -0.27 -0.33 -0.31
C ARG A 85 -1.76 -0.33 -0.53
N ILE A 86 -2.43 0.79 -0.22
CA ILE A 86 -3.86 1.00 -0.42
C ILE A 86 -4.12 2.40 -0.94
N ARG A 87 -5.11 2.56 -1.82
CA ARG A 87 -5.53 3.85 -2.35
C ARG A 87 -6.58 4.51 -1.47
N LEU A 88 -6.64 5.83 -1.54
CA LEU A 88 -7.66 6.65 -0.93
C LEU A 88 -8.21 7.66 -1.94
N TRP A 89 -9.51 7.59 -2.20
CA TRP A 89 -10.29 8.59 -2.93
C TRP A 89 -10.99 9.54 -1.95
N ASN A 90 -11.28 10.76 -2.40
CA ASN A 90 -11.84 11.78 -1.52
C ASN A 90 -13.32 11.47 -1.18
N ASN A 91 -14.17 11.39 -2.20
CA ASN A 91 -15.59 11.09 -2.04
C ASN A 91 -16.11 10.20 -3.18
N PRO A 92 -15.74 8.90 -3.21
CA PRO A 92 -16.16 8.00 -4.28
C PRO A 92 -17.65 7.69 -4.22
N SER A 93 -18.29 7.63 -5.40
CA SER A 93 -19.75 7.46 -5.54
C SER A 93 -20.28 6.13 -4.98
N ASN A 94 -19.45 5.08 -4.97
CA ASN A 94 -19.81 3.74 -4.45
C ASN A 94 -19.29 3.48 -3.02
N GLY A 95 -18.61 4.45 -2.41
CA GLY A 95 -18.05 4.34 -1.07
C GLY A 95 -16.72 3.56 -0.97
N HIS A 96 -16.40 2.71 -1.95
CA HIS A 96 -15.16 1.94 -1.95
C HIS A 96 -13.94 2.83 -2.17
N SER A 97 -12.85 2.50 -1.48
CA SER A 97 -11.65 3.35 -1.39
C SER A 97 -11.92 4.74 -0.78
N GLY A 98 -13.09 4.98 -0.20
CA GLY A 98 -13.43 6.19 0.55
C GLY A 98 -12.84 6.16 1.97
N PHE A 99 -12.86 7.32 2.63
CA PHE A 99 -12.18 7.52 3.90
C PHE A 99 -12.57 6.52 5.00
N ALA A 100 -13.85 6.21 5.15
CA ALA A 100 -14.33 5.31 6.22
C ALA A 100 -13.86 3.87 6.02
N GLU A 101 -13.96 3.34 4.79
CA GLU A 101 -13.47 2.01 4.43
C GLU A 101 -11.96 1.92 4.59
N VAL A 102 -11.22 2.88 4.03
CA VAL A 102 -9.76 2.89 4.06
C VAL A 102 -9.21 3.02 5.48
N LYS A 103 -9.84 3.83 6.33
CA LYS A 103 -9.49 3.92 7.76
C LYS A 103 -9.63 2.56 8.46
N LYS A 104 -10.77 1.89 8.28
CA LYS A 104 -11.01 0.55 8.85
C LYS A 104 -10.02 -0.48 8.30
N PHE A 105 -9.76 -0.44 7.01
CA PHE A 105 -8.84 -1.36 6.36
C PHE A 105 -7.39 -1.14 6.80
N ALA A 106 -6.95 0.11 6.92
CA ALA A 106 -5.62 0.44 7.45
C ALA A 106 -5.42 -0.07 8.89
N GLN A 107 -6.46 -0.02 9.73
CA GLN A 107 -6.42 -0.61 11.07
C GLN A 107 -6.24 -2.14 11.02
N ARG A 108 -6.98 -2.83 10.14
CA ARG A 108 -6.84 -4.29 9.92
C ARG A 108 -5.43 -4.66 9.43
N ILE A 109 -4.86 -3.89 8.51
CA ILE A 109 -3.49 -4.08 8.02
C ILE A 109 -2.49 -4.00 9.19
N LYS A 110 -2.60 -2.96 10.02
CA LYS A 110 -1.73 -2.80 11.20
C LYS A 110 -1.90 -3.95 12.22
N GLN A 111 -3.14 -4.36 12.48
CA GLN A 111 -3.43 -5.51 13.36
C GLN A 111 -2.84 -6.81 12.82
N SER A 112 -2.69 -6.94 11.50
CA SER A 112 -2.01 -8.08 10.88
C SER A 112 -0.48 -7.99 10.96
N GLY A 113 0.09 -6.96 11.61
CA GLY A 113 1.53 -6.74 11.74
C GLY A 113 2.20 -6.21 10.47
N LEU A 114 1.43 -5.61 9.56
CA LEU A 114 1.91 -5.03 8.30
C LEU A 114 1.89 -3.50 8.37
N ARG A 115 2.84 -2.86 7.68
CA ARG A 115 2.88 -1.41 7.53
C ARG A 115 1.86 -0.94 6.50
N VAL A 116 1.36 0.28 6.64
CA VAL A 116 0.42 0.91 5.73
C VAL A 116 1.14 1.91 4.83
N TRP A 117 1.09 1.68 3.53
CA TRP A 117 1.46 2.65 2.50
C TRP A 117 0.18 3.18 1.87
N LEU A 118 -0.18 4.41 2.21
CA LEU A 118 -1.42 5.05 1.74
C LEU A 118 -1.16 5.91 0.52
N THR A 119 -1.82 5.61 -0.59
CA THR A 119 -1.80 6.40 -1.82
C THR A 119 -3.02 7.32 -1.87
N VAL A 120 -2.80 8.61 -1.65
CA VAL A 120 -3.86 9.61 -1.68
C VAL A 120 -3.99 10.17 -3.09
N HIS A 121 -5.10 9.86 -3.77
CA HIS A 121 -5.31 10.34 -5.15
C HIS A 121 -5.70 11.83 -5.21
N TYR A 122 -6.24 12.39 -4.12
CA TYR A 122 -6.86 13.72 -4.11
C TYR A 122 -7.90 13.89 -5.24
N SER A 123 -8.64 12.84 -5.50
CA SER A 123 -9.68 12.73 -6.52
C SER A 123 -10.80 11.84 -5.99
N ASP A 124 -11.99 11.91 -6.57
CA ASP A 124 -13.14 11.05 -6.22
C ASP A 124 -13.08 9.68 -6.93
N HIS A 125 -12.14 9.50 -7.83
CA HIS A 125 -11.93 8.29 -8.62
C HIS A 125 -10.44 8.13 -9.01
N TRP A 126 -10.17 7.25 -9.96
CA TRP A 126 -8.82 7.03 -10.48
C TRP A 126 -8.12 8.34 -10.85
N ALA A 127 -6.87 8.48 -10.39
CA ALA A 127 -5.91 9.46 -10.83
C ALA A 127 -4.71 8.70 -11.43
N ASP A 128 -4.36 9.03 -12.67
CA ASP A 128 -3.26 8.47 -13.46
C ASP A 128 -2.64 9.56 -14.35
N PRO A 129 -1.61 9.27 -15.17
CA PRO A 129 -0.98 10.30 -15.99
C PRO A 129 -1.91 11.05 -16.93
N GLY A 130 -3.04 10.44 -17.33
CA GLY A 130 -4.04 11.03 -18.24
C GLY A 130 -5.21 11.70 -17.53
N VAL A 131 -5.43 11.43 -16.25
CA VAL A 131 -6.60 11.89 -15.49
C VAL A 131 -6.23 12.28 -14.07
N GLN A 132 -6.32 13.58 -13.75
CA GLN A 132 -6.00 14.13 -12.42
C GLN A 132 -7.11 15.08 -11.95
N THR A 133 -8.34 14.53 -11.92
CA THR A 133 -9.56 15.32 -11.69
C THR A 133 -9.62 15.83 -10.25
N THR A 134 -9.86 17.12 -10.10
CA THR A 134 -10.19 17.73 -8.79
C THR A 134 -11.49 17.14 -8.24
N PRO A 135 -11.58 16.78 -6.94
CA PRO A 135 -12.82 16.33 -6.31
C PRO A 135 -13.98 17.29 -6.56
N GLU A 136 -15.19 16.77 -6.70
CA GLU A 136 -16.38 17.57 -7.00
C GLU A 136 -16.58 18.72 -6.02
N GLU A 137 -16.40 18.46 -4.72
CA GLU A 137 -16.55 19.45 -3.65
C GLU A 137 -15.49 20.57 -3.68
N TRP A 138 -14.36 20.36 -4.40
CA TRP A 138 -13.25 21.30 -4.48
C TRP A 138 -13.17 22.06 -5.81
N LYS A 139 -13.96 21.70 -6.81
CA LYS A 139 -13.90 22.23 -8.19
C LYS A 139 -13.99 23.75 -8.26
N ASN A 140 -14.84 24.37 -7.42
CA ASN A 140 -15.12 25.79 -7.44
C ASN A 140 -14.34 26.58 -6.39
N LEU A 141 -13.39 25.96 -5.72
CA LEU A 141 -12.58 26.64 -4.72
C LEU A 141 -11.58 27.60 -5.38
N SER A 142 -11.34 28.72 -4.74
CA SER A 142 -10.17 29.53 -5.08
C SER A 142 -8.89 28.73 -4.83
N PHE A 143 -7.77 29.13 -5.44
CA PHE A 143 -6.49 28.44 -5.22
C PHE A 143 -6.08 28.41 -3.73
N THR A 144 -6.35 29.49 -3.01
CA THR A 144 -6.11 29.56 -1.56
C THR A 144 -6.97 28.56 -0.80
N ASP A 145 -8.26 28.49 -1.12
CA ASP A 145 -9.19 27.55 -0.47
C ASP A 145 -8.87 26.09 -0.85
N LEU A 146 -8.45 25.84 -2.09
CA LEU A 146 -7.99 24.51 -2.52
C LEU A 146 -6.78 24.03 -1.70
N LYS A 147 -5.79 24.90 -1.46
CA LYS A 147 -4.68 24.55 -0.58
C LYS A 147 -5.13 24.28 0.85
N MET A 148 -6.10 25.03 1.37
CA MET A 148 -6.68 24.75 2.70
C MET A 148 -7.41 23.41 2.72
N ALA A 149 -8.18 23.09 1.67
CA ALA A 149 -8.86 21.78 1.55
C ALA A 149 -7.84 20.64 1.54
N VAL A 150 -6.76 20.74 0.76
CA VAL A 150 -5.67 19.75 0.73
C VAL A 150 -5.02 19.62 2.12
N SER A 151 -4.70 20.73 2.80
CA SER A 151 -4.13 20.69 4.14
C SER A 151 -5.07 20.03 5.15
N ASN A 152 -6.34 20.39 5.15
CA ASN A 152 -7.34 19.84 6.06
C ASN A 152 -7.55 18.35 5.83
N TYR A 153 -7.67 17.91 4.58
CA TYR A 153 -7.83 16.51 4.23
C TYR A 153 -6.59 15.69 4.58
N THR A 154 -5.40 16.17 4.24
CA THR A 154 -4.13 15.53 4.63
C THR A 154 -3.99 15.44 6.15
N SER A 155 -4.35 16.51 6.88
CA SER A 155 -4.38 16.53 8.34
C SER A 155 -5.31 15.45 8.92
N LYS A 156 -6.52 15.30 8.37
CA LYS A 156 -7.47 14.26 8.75
C LYS A 156 -6.90 12.86 8.52
N ILE A 157 -6.30 12.63 7.35
CA ILE A 157 -5.65 11.35 7.00
C ILE A 157 -4.58 11.00 8.04
N ILE A 158 -3.66 11.91 8.32
CA ILE A 158 -2.56 11.67 9.25
C ILE A 158 -3.08 11.42 10.66
N THR A 159 -4.08 12.19 11.12
CA THR A 159 -4.62 12.06 12.47
C THR A 159 -5.40 10.75 12.67
N GLU A 160 -6.17 10.31 11.67
CA GLU A 160 -7.13 9.23 11.85
C GLU A 160 -6.67 7.89 11.23
N ILE A 161 -5.85 7.90 10.19
CA ILE A 161 -5.31 6.69 9.54
C ILE A 161 -3.87 6.44 10.00
N ASN A 162 -3.06 7.50 10.13
CA ASN A 162 -1.66 7.45 10.57
C ASN A 162 -0.83 6.41 9.78
N PRO A 163 -0.68 6.56 8.46
CA PRO A 163 0.06 5.61 7.63
C PRO A 163 1.57 5.69 7.92
N ASP A 164 2.30 4.58 7.67
CA ASP A 164 3.76 4.55 7.75
C ASP A 164 4.40 5.28 6.56
N ILE A 165 3.76 5.16 5.38
CA ILE A 165 4.13 5.87 4.16
C ILE A 165 2.87 6.54 3.60
N ILE A 166 2.96 7.83 3.28
CA ILE A 166 1.93 8.56 2.54
C ILE A 166 2.46 8.95 1.17
N GLN A 167 1.77 8.53 0.13
CA GLN A 167 2.03 8.94 -1.24
C GLN A 167 1.08 10.10 -1.57
N ILE A 168 1.65 11.29 -1.77
CA ILE A 168 0.88 12.51 -2.04
C ILE A 168 0.64 12.66 -3.55
N GLY A 169 -0.52 12.22 -3.98
CA GLY A 169 -0.89 12.02 -5.39
C GLY A 169 -0.49 10.65 -5.94
N ASN A 170 -1.15 10.21 -7.00
CA ASN A 170 -0.85 8.99 -7.74
C ASN A 170 -0.46 9.33 -9.17
N GLU A 171 0.73 8.86 -9.61
CA GLU A 171 1.23 9.03 -10.98
C GLU A 171 1.07 10.46 -11.52
N ILE A 172 1.53 11.42 -10.75
CA ILE A 172 1.32 12.85 -11.00
C ILE A 172 2.27 13.44 -12.06
N ASN A 173 2.51 12.71 -13.14
CA ASN A 173 3.42 13.07 -14.22
C ASN A 173 3.15 14.48 -14.76
N SER A 174 1.89 14.86 -14.88
CA SER A 174 1.41 16.16 -15.34
C SER A 174 0.74 16.98 -14.22
N GLY A 175 1.09 16.69 -12.96
CA GLY A 175 0.51 17.33 -11.78
C GLY A 175 -0.70 16.58 -11.23
N LEU A 176 -1.49 17.27 -10.38
CA LEU A 176 -2.69 16.74 -9.74
C LEU A 176 -3.74 17.85 -9.61
N LEU A 177 -4.99 17.51 -9.24
CA LEU A 177 -6.05 18.51 -8.99
C LEU A 177 -6.22 19.49 -10.16
N TRP A 178 -6.40 18.95 -11.38
CA TRP A 178 -6.56 19.78 -12.56
C TRP A 178 -7.87 20.59 -12.56
N PRO A 179 -7.85 21.84 -13.13
CA PRO A 179 -6.73 22.46 -13.85
C PRO A 179 -5.71 23.17 -12.95
N GLN A 180 -6.03 23.49 -11.69
CA GLN A 180 -5.21 24.37 -10.84
C GLN A 180 -3.82 23.79 -10.54
N GLY A 181 -3.73 22.48 -10.27
CA GLY A 181 -2.46 21.78 -10.01
C GLY A 181 -1.86 21.10 -11.24
N ASN A 182 -2.23 21.49 -12.46
CA ASN A 182 -1.61 20.96 -13.67
C ASN A 182 -0.17 21.45 -13.80
N LEU A 183 0.79 20.52 -13.81
CA LEU A 183 2.22 20.83 -13.79
C LEU A 183 2.71 21.52 -15.07
N ILE A 184 2.01 21.34 -16.18
CA ILE A 184 2.43 21.92 -17.48
C ILE A 184 1.96 23.36 -17.61
N SER A 185 0.71 23.64 -17.23
CA SER A 185 0.12 24.98 -17.38
C SER A 185 0.23 25.83 -16.11
N ASN A 186 0.33 25.22 -14.92
CA ASN A 186 0.31 25.88 -13.63
C ASN A 186 1.39 25.32 -12.68
N GLU A 187 2.64 25.23 -13.14
CA GLU A 187 3.74 24.57 -12.42
C GLU A 187 3.85 25.01 -10.96
N GLN A 188 3.88 26.35 -10.72
CA GLN A 188 4.03 26.87 -9.36
C GLN A 188 2.88 26.46 -8.45
N GLN A 189 1.64 26.46 -8.97
CA GLN A 189 0.48 26.04 -8.18
C GLN A 189 0.55 24.54 -7.84
N CYS A 190 0.98 23.69 -8.77
CA CYS A 190 1.21 22.28 -8.52
C CYS A 190 2.23 22.06 -7.38
N ILE A 191 3.35 22.75 -7.45
CA ILE A 191 4.40 22.70 -6.43
C ILE A 191 3.87 23.19 -5.07
N ASP A 192 3.10 24.27 -5.05
CA ASP A 192 2.54 24.82 -3.82
C ASP A 192 1.51 23.88 -3.16
N ILE A 193 0.70 23.17 -3.96
CA ILE A 193 -0.21 22.14 -3.46
C ILE A 193 0.59 21.01 -2.80
N LEU A 194 1.60 20.49 -3.48
CA LEU A 194 2.44 19.39 -2.95
C LEU A 194 3.22 19.83 -1.71
N LYS A 195 3.75 21.05 -1.67
CA LYS A 195 4.37 21.62 -0.46
C LYS A 195 3.39 21.73 0.69
N THR A 196 2.14 22.12 0.41
CA THR A 196 1.10 22.22 1.43
C THR A 196 0.79 20.85 2.04
N ALA A 197 0.61 19.82 1.21
CA ALA A 197 0.39 18.47 1.69
C ALA A 197 1.59 17.95 2.50
N SER A 198 2.80 18.09 1.97
CA SER A 198 4.04 17.68 2.63
C SER A 198 4.24 18.37 3.99
N ALA A 199 4.12 19.70 4.05
CA ALA A 199 4.26 20.46 5.28
C ALA A 199 3.22 20.05 6.34
N THR A 200 2.00 19.72 5.90
CA THR A 200 0.95 19.22 6.81
C THR A 200 1.33 17.86 7.40
N VAL A 201 1.90 16.95 6.60
CA VAL A 201 2.39 15.66 7.09
C VAL A 201 3.52 15.86 8.11
N ARG A 202 4.53 16.67 7.77
CA ARG A 202 5.68 16.92 8.66
C ARG A 202 5.26 17.53 10.01
N ALA A 203 4.31 18.46 9.98
CA ALA A 203 3.83 19.10 11.20
C ALA A 203 3.10 18.17 12.16
N LYS A 204 2.42 17.11 11.63
CA LYS A 204 1.56 16.23 12.43
C LYS A 204 2.12 14.84 12.68
N ALA A 205 2.90 14.32 11.73
CA ALA A 205 3.48 12.98 11.80
C ALA A 205 4.90 12.99 11.18
N PRO A 206 5.91 13.54 11.88
CA PRO A 206 7.26 13.72 11.34
C PRO A 206 7.94 12.40 10.97
N ASN A 207 7.48 11.27 11.53
CA ASN A 207 8.01 9.95 11.24
C ASN A 207 7.39 9.28 10.00
N THR A 208 6.20 9.73 9.56
CA THR A 208 5.57 9.23 8.34
C THR A 208 6.41 9.59 7.12
N LYS A 209 6.75 8.59 6.31
CA LYS A 209 7.51 8.80 5.08
C LYS A 209 6.61 9.35 3.98
N ILE A 210 7.09 10.37 3.28
CA ILE A 210 6.37 11.02 2.18
C ILE A 210 6.95 10.53 0.85
N MET A 211 6.08 10.09 -0.06
CA MET A 211 6.45 9.68 -1.40
C MET A 211 5.82 10.58 -2.46
N ILE A 212 6.60 10.91 -3.48
CA ILE A 212 6.11 11.49 -4.75
C ILE A 212 6.22 10.42 -5.83
N HIS A 213 5.17 10.23 -6.62
CA HIS A 213 5.02 9.11 -7.53
C HIS A 213 4.91 9.56 -9.00
N TYR A 214 5.71 8.94 -9.84
CA TYR A 214 5.76 9.14 -11.29
C TYR A 214 5.57 7.82 -12.03
N ALA A 215 4.72 7.80 -13.07
CA ALA A 215 4.54 6.64 -13.94
C ALA A 215 5.67 6.57 -14.97
N GLY A 216 6.47 5.51 -14.89
CA GLY A 216 7.56 5.23 -15.82
C GLY A 216 8.95 5.26 -15.21
N ILE A 217 9.90 4.72 -15.99
CA ILE A 217 11.33 4.65 -15.64
C ILE A 217 12.22 5.31 -16.70
N ASN A 218 11.62 6.05 -17.66
CA ASN A 218 12.38 6.76 -18.69
C ASN A 218 13.22 7.88 -18.06
N ALA A 219 14.53 7.81 -18.26
CA ALA A 219 15.50 8.70 -17.62
C ALA A 219 15.21 10.19 -17.89
N GLY A 220 14.85 10.57 -19.12
CA GLY A 220 14.56 11.97 -19.45
C GLY A 220 13.28 12.48 -18.78
N GLY A 221 12.21 11.69 -18.78
CA GLY A 221 10.94 12.06 -18.19
C GLY A 221 11.00 12.13 -16.66
N THR A 222 11.63 11.14 -16.03
CA THR A 222 11.80 11.10 -14.58
C THR A 222 12.68 12.25 -14.09
N ASP A 223 13.79 12.53 -14.78
CA ASP A 223 14.68 13.63 -14.40
C ASP A 223 14.01 15.00 -14.55
N TRP A 224 13.31 15.23 -15.66
CA TRP A 224 12.53 16.45 -15.87
C TRP A 224 11.52 16.67 -14.73
N PHE A 225 10.77 15.63 -14.36
CA PHE A 225 9.74 15.71 -13.33
C PHE A 225 10.35 15.97 -11.95
N PHE A 226 11.30 15.14 -11.50
CA PHE A 226 11.87 15.27 -10.15
C PHE A 226 12.73 16.52 -9.99
N ASN A 227 13.26 17.09 -11.08
CA ASN A 227 13.91 18.40 -11.00
C ASN A 227 12.92 19.51 -10.60
N LYS A 228 11.65 19.42 -10.99
CA LYS A 228 10.59 20.36 -10.54
C LYS A 228 10.21 20.14 -9.09
N MET A 229 10.26 18.88 -8.62
CA MET A 229 9.90 18.50 -7.24
C MET A 229 10.99 18.78 -6.19
N LYS A 230 12.18 19.20 -6.58
CA LYS A 230 13.38 19.37 -5.70
C LYS A 230 13.20 20.29 -4.50
N THR A 231 12.22 21.18 -4.54
CA THR A 231 11.95 22.13 -3.43
C THR A 231 10.88 21.62 -2.45
N ILE A 232 10.32 20.42 -2.69
CA ILE A 232 9.34 19.80 -1.83
C ILE A 232 10.09 18.89 -0.83
N ASP A 233 9.66 18.90 0.43
CA ASP A 233 10.19 17.97 1.42
C ASP A 233 9.48 16.62 1.30
N TYR A 234 10.18 15.60 0.79
CA TYR A 234 9.72 14.22 0.69
C TYR A 234 10.88 13.26 0.91
N ASP A 235 10.56 11.98 1.23
CA ASP A 235 11.56 10.95 1.54
C ASP A 235 11.84 10.02 0.35
N TYR A 236 10.78 9.63 -0.37
CA TYR A 236 10.83 8.59 -1.38
C TYR A 236 10.41 9.07 -2.76
N ILE A 237 11.16 8.64 -3.76
CA ILE A 237 10.75 8.63 -5.17
C ILE A 237 10.05 7.30 -5.43
N GLY A 238 8.78 7.34 -5.88
CA GLY A 238 8.04 6.18 -6.37
C GLY A 238 7.96 6.18 -7.89
N LEU A 239 8.18 5.01 -8.51
CA LEU A 239 8.09 4.83 -9.96
C LEU A 239 7.18 3.66 -10.29
N SER A 240 6.29 3.78 -11.28
CA SER A 240 5.61 2.63 -11.86
C SER A 240 6.48 1.99 -12.93
N TYR A 241 6.56 0.67 -12.93
CA TYR A 241 7.19 -0.11 -13.99
C TYR A 241 6.27 -1.23 -14.47
N TYR A 242 5.69 -1.02 -15.64
CA TYR A 242 4.91 -2.02 -16.36
C TYR A 242 5.55 -2.19 -17.76
N PRO A 243 6.03 -3.39 -18.13
CA PRO A 243 6.71 -3.58 -19.40
C PRO A 243 5.90 -3.17 -20.62
N VAL A 244 4.58 -3.33 -20.57
CA VAL A 244 3.66 -2.97 -21.65
C VAL A 244 3.67 -1.47 -21.99
N TRP A 245 3.99 -0.62 -21.02
CA TRP A 245 4.01 0.84 -21.19
C TRP A 245 5.41 1.45 -21.07
N HIS A 246 6.30 0.83 -20.27
CA HIS A 246 7.55 1.46 -19.87
C HIS A 246 8.79 0.77 -20.45
N GLY A 247 8.58 -0.18 -21.39
CA GLY A 247 9.65 -0.89 -22.07
C GLY A 247 10.06 -2.20 -21.37
N LYS A 248 10.70 -3.09 -22.14
CA LYS A 248 10.96 -4.47 -21.75
C LYS A 248 12.35 -4.70 -21.17
N ASP A 249 13.19 -3.69 -21.12
CA ASP A 249 14.54 -3.77 -20.57
C ASP A 249 14.52 -3.55 -19.04
N ILE A 250 14.47 -4.65 -18.30
CA ILE A 250 14.43 -4.65 -16.83
C ILE A 250 15.71 -4.02 -16.23
N SER A 251 16.86 -4.06 -16.92
CA SER A 251 18.12 -3.49 -16.43
C SER A 251 18.06 -1.98 -16.24
N GLN A 252 17.19 -1.31 -16.98
CA GLN A 252 16.93 0.13 -16.84
C GLN A 252 16.43 0.52 -15.44
N ILE A 253 15.80 -0.39 -14.72
CA ILE A 253 15.32 -0.13 -13.34
C ILE A 253 16.50 0.33 -12.49
N LYS A 254 17.55 -0.50 -12.35
CA LYS A 254 18.72 -0.16 -11.53
C LYS A 254 19.33 1.17 -11.95
N THR A 255 19.54 1.35 -13.25
CA THR A 255 20.16 2.56 -13.81
C THR A 255 19.37 3.82 -13.44
N THR A 256 18.03 3.78 -13.57
CA THR A 256 17.15 4.90 -13.24
C THR A 256 17.13 5.17 -11.73
N LEU A 257 17.06 4.11 -10.92
CA LEU A 257 17.07 4.25 -9.46
C LEU A 257 18.36 4.92 -8.97
N ASP A 258 19.52 4.47 -9.48
CA ASP A 258 20.82 5.04 -9.11
C ASP A 258 20.97 6.50 -9.56
N ALA A 259 20.53 6.81 -10.78
CA ALA A 259 20.60 8.18 -11.31
C ALA A 259 19.75 9.16 -10.49
N LEU A 260 18.49 8.80 -10.20
CA LEU A 260 17.57 9.63 -9.42
C LEU A 260 18.01 9.72 -7.96
N GLY A 261 18.33 8.58 -7.35
CA GLY A 261 18.73 8.53 -5.96
C GLY A 261 19.97 9.38 -5.68
N LYS A 262 20.99 9.28 -6.54
CA LYS A 262 22.21 10.07 -6.45
C LYS A 262 21.95 11.57 -6.66
N LYS A 263 21.18 11.93 -7.72
CA LYS A 263 20.94 13.33 -8.08
C LYS A 263 20.11 14.07 -7.04
N TYR A 264 19.06 13.42 -6.51
CA TYR A 264 18.10 14.05 -5.60
C TYR A 264 18.31 13.68 -4.12
N SER A 265 19.31 12.85 -3.81
CA SER A 265 19.59 12.34 -2.45
C SER A 265 18.36 11.70 -1.80
N LYS A 266 17.67 10.84 -2.57
CA LYS A 266 16.44 10.16 -2.17
C LYS A 266 16.56 8.64 -2.30
N ARG A 267 15.81 7.91 -1.48
CA ARG A 267 15.56 6.49 -1.73
C ARG A 267 14.48 6.36 -2.81
N VAL A 268 14.62 5.33 -3.66
CA VAL A 268 13.76 5.11 -4.82
C VAL A 268 13.10 3.74 -4.73
N LEU A 269 11.79 3.67 -5.00
CA LEU A 269 11.01 2.44 -5.00
C LEU A 269 10.34 2.23 -6.36
N ILE A 270 10.17 0.97 -6.72
CA ILE A 270 9.18 0.60 -7.72
C ILE A 270 7.82 0.55 -7.01
N ALA A 271 7.06 1.64 -7.12
CA ALA A 271 5.78 1.82 -6.43
C ALA A 271 4.66 0.97 -7.04
N GLU A 272 4.80 0.59 -8.30
CA GLU A 272 3.87 -0.29 -8.99
C GLU A 272 4.59 -1.16 -10.01
N THR A 273 4.26 -2.44 -10.02
CA THR A 273 4.59 -3.40 -11.08
C THR A 273 3.62 -4.58 -11.01
N ALA A 274 3.33 -5.19 -12.15
CA ALA A 274 2.58 -6.44 -12.25
C ALA A 274 3.05 -7.23 -13.46
N TYR A 275 2.74 -8.53 -13.51
CA TYR A 275 3.06 -9.40 -14.63
C TYR A 275 2.10 -10.59 -14.73
N PRO A 276 1.72 -11.03 -15.95
CA PRO A 276 0.73 -12.09 -16.08
C PRO A 276 1.28 -13.49 -15.75
N PHE A 277 0.44 -14.28 -15.08
CA PHE A 277 0.67 -15.72 -14.92
C PHE A 277 0.03 -16.56 -16.03
N THR A 278 -0.80 -15.93 -16.87
CA THR A 278 -1.46 -16.54 -18.02
C THR A 278 -1.90 -15.45 -19.00
N LEU A 279 -2.16 -15.81 -20.25
CA LEU A 279 -2.85 -14.92 -21.23
C LEU A 279 -4.34 -15.29 -21.35
N SER A 280 -4.84 -16.26 -20.60
CA SER A 280 -6.25 -16.64 -20.59
C SER A 280 -7.07 -15.63 -19.80
N PHE A 281 -8.38 -15.72 -19.96
CA PHE A 281 -9.40 -14.90 -19.31
C PHE A 281 -10.19 -15.76 -18.32
N ASN A 282 -10.60 -15.16 -17.19
CA ASN A 282 -11.46 -15.79 -16.20
C ASN A 282 -12.91 -15.28 -16.30
N ASP A 283 -13.10 -14.07 -16.80
CA ASP A 283 -14.40 -13.52 -17.17
C ASP A 283 -14.35 -12.86 -18.57
N PHE A 284 -15.32 -12.04 -18.94
CA PHE A 284 -15.34 -11.33 -20.23
C PHE A 284 -14.71 -9.92 -20.16
N THR A 285 -14.06 -9.57 -19.06
CA THR A 285 -13.31 -8.32 -18.95
C THR A 285 -11.98 -8.44 -19.72
N ASN A 286 -11.68 -7.45 -20.57
CA ASN A 286 -10.44 -7.45 -21.30
C ASN A 286 -9.23 -7.25 -20.36
N ASN A 287 -8.26 -8.15 -20.43
CA ASN A 287 -7.00 -8.02 -19.73
C ASN A 287 -6.09 -6.96 -20.38
N ILE A 288 -5.40 -6.16 -19.57
CA ILE A 288 -4.40 -5.19 -20.05
C ILE A 288 -3.25 -5.90 -20.76
N VAL A 289 -2.78 -7.03 -20.23
CA VAL A 289 -1.79 -7.87 -20.88
C VAL A 289 -2.48 -9.15 -21.34
N GLY A 290 -2.87 -9.18 -22.60
CA GLY A 290 -3.62 -10.29 -23.23
C GLY A 290 -2.91 -10.95 -24.41
N ALA A 291 -1.73 -10.46 -24.82
CA ALA A 291 -1.03 -10.95 -26.01
C ALA A 291 0.47 -11.23 -25.74
N ALA A 292 1.02 -12.20 -26.47
CA ALA A 292 2.40 -12.67 -26.26
C ALA A 292 3.45 -11.61 -26.59
N ASP A 293 3.17 -10.72 -27.53
CA ASP A 293 4.06 -9.61 -27.90
C ASP A 293 4.15 -8.51 -26.83
N GLN A 294 3.25 -8.49 -25.83
CA GLN A 294 3.30 -7.61 -24.68
C GLN A 294 4.26 -8.12 -23.58
N LEU A 295 4.66 -9.38 -23.65
CA LEU A 295 5.54 -10.00 -22.65
C LEU A 295 7.00 -9.55 -22.81
N VAL A 296 7.73 -9.59 -21.71
CA VAL A 296 9.20 -9.44 -21.70
C VAL A 296 9.83 -10.73 -22.21
N PRO A 297 10.80 -10.69 -23.13
CA PRO A 297 11.51 -11.88 -23.57
C PRO A 297 12.05 -12.70 -22.40
N ASN A 298 11.94 -14.02 -22.48
CA ASN A 298 12.34 -15.00 -21.46
C ASN A 298 11.47 -15.06 -20.18
N TYR A 299 10.41 -14.28 -20.11
CA TYR A 299 9.42 -14.36 -19.01
C TYR A 299 8.05 -14.74 -19.59
N PRO A 300 7.74 -16.02 -19.78
CA PRO A 300 6.44 -16.44 -20.31
C PRO A 300 5.30 -16.14 -19.34
N ALA A 301 4.08 -15.93 -19.83
CA ALA A 301 2.88 -15.79 -19.02
C ALA A 301 2.51 -17.16 -18.40
N THR A 302 3.22 -17.55 -17.36
CA THR A 302 3.01 -18.73 -16.53
C THR A 302 3.26 -18.36 -15.07
N PRO A 303 2.76 -19.14 -14.07
CA PRO A 303 3.07 -18.88 -12.66
C PRO A 303 4.57 -18.79 -12.36
N ALA A 304 5.39 -19.61 -13.03
CA ALA A 304 6.84 -19.56 -12.90
C ALA A 304 7.43 -18.30 -13.58
N GLY A 305 6.93 -17.93 -14.77
CA GLY A 305 7.37 -16.74 -15.48
C GLY A 305 7.01 -15.45 -14.74
N GLN A 306 5.79 -15.34 -14.20
CA GLN A 306 5.38 -14.25 -13.32
C GLN A 306 6.33 -14.11 -12.12
N ARG A 307 6.57 -15.20 -11.41
CA ARG A 307 7.51 -15.22 -10.27
C ARG A 307 8.90 -14.74 -10.67
N THR A 308 9.47 -15.31 -11.72
CA THR A 308 10.84 -14.97 -12.15
C THR A 308 10.96 -13.53 -12.60
N PHE A 309 9.93 -12.98 -13.25
CA PHE A 309 9.87 -11.56 -13.61
C PHE A 309 9.88 -10.66 -12.36
N VAL A 310 9.00 -10.91 -11.38
CA VAL A 310 8.94 -10.08 -10.16
C VAL A 310 10.23 -10.19 -9.34
N MET A 311 10.82 -11.38 -9.29
CA MET A 311 12.13 -11.57 -8.66
C MET A 311 13.24 -10.80 -9.42
N ALA A 312 13.19 -10.72 -10.74
CA ALA A 312 14.14 -9.92 -11.53
C ALA A 312 13.97 -8.41 -11.26
N VAL A 313 12.74 -7.90 -11.20
CA VAL A 313 12.47 -6.51 -10.78
C VAL A 313 13.04 -6.25 -9.39
N ARG A 314 12.71 -7.10 -8.42
CA ARG A 314 13.26 -7.02 -7.06
C ARG A 314 14.80 -7.02 -7.06
N ALA A 315 15.43 -7.88 -7.84
CA ALA A 315 16.88 -7.96 -7.92
C ALA A 315 17.50 -6.66 -8.44
N GLN A 316 16.91 -6.01 -9.43
CA GLN A 316 17.37 -4.69 -9.91
C GLN A 316 17.25 -3.62 -8.83
N VAL A 317 16.14 -3.61 -8.08
CA VAL A 317 15.95 -2.67 -6.94
C VAL A 317 16.99 -2.93 -5.85
N LYS A 318 17.23 -4.20 -5.47
CA LYS A 318 18.24 -4.56 -4.45
C LYS A 318 19.67 -4.25 -4.90
N ALA A 319 19.96 -4.34 -6.19
CA ALA A 319 21.27 -4.04 -6.76
C ALA A 319 21.55 -2.52 -6.87
N SER A 320 20.53 -1.68 -6.76
CA SER A 320 20.70 -0.22 -6.71
C SER A 320 21.12 0.22 -5.31
N GLU A 321 22.12 1.12 -5.22
CA GLU A 321 22.52 1.77 -3.97
C GLU A 321 21.38 2.55 -3.31
N TYR A 322 20.45 3.07 -4.12
CA TYR A 322 19.32 3.90 -3.66
C TYR A 322 17.99 3.16 -3.62
N GLY A 323 17.96 1.90 -4.07
CA GLY A 323 16.75 1.09 -4.10
C GLY A 323 16.24 0.76 -2.69
N GLN A 324 14.96 1.07 -2.41
CA GLN A 324 14.38 0.89 -1.08
C GLN A 324 13.31 -0.20 -1.04
N GLY A 325 12.79 -0.63 -2.18
CA GLY A 325 11.75 -1.66 -2.24
C GLY A 325 10.88 -1.63 -3.48
N PHE A 326 9.89 -2.49 -3.49
CA PHE A 326 8.89 -2.58 -4.56
C PHE A 326 7.49 -2.86 -4.00
N ALA A 327 6.47 -2.50 -4.78
CA ALA A 327 5.09 -2.89 -4.55
C ALA A 327 4.52 -3.62 -5.77
N TYR A 328 3.91 -4.79 -5.55
CA TYR A 328 3.12 -5.49 -6.56
C TYR A 328 1.73 -4.88 -6.60
N TRP A 329 1.27 -4.45 -7.76
CA TRP A 329 -0.01 -3.77 -7.91
C TRP A 329 -1.12 -4.73 -8.34
N GLY A 330 -2.32 -4.58 -7.74
CA GLY A 330 -3.48 -5.41 -8.04
C GLY A 330 -3.31 -6.87 -7.64
N GLY A 331 -2.57 -7.11 -6.54
CA GLY A 331 -2.25 -8.47 -6.10
C GLY A 331 -3.47 -9.32 -5.79
N GLU A 332 -4.55 -8.70 -5.31
CA GLU A 332 -5.84 -9.32 -4.99
C GLU A 332 -6.78 -9.38 -6.19
N TRP A 333 -6.54 -8.62 -7.25
CA TRP A 333 -7.56 -8.24 -8.23
C TRP A 333 -7.90 -9.35 -9.22
N VAL A 334 -8.41 -10.47 -8.69
CA VAL A 334 -9.00 -11.59 -9.46
C VAL A 334 -10.38 -11.22 -10.02
N ALA A 335 -10.97 -12.07 -10.88
CA ALA A 335 -12.36 -11.91 -11.30
C ALA A 335 -13.29 -12.05 -10.08
N PHE A 336 -14.18 -11.09 -9.86
CA PHE A 336 -15.04 -11.04 -8.66
C PHE A 336 -16.47 -10.57 -8.93
N LYS A 337 -16.79 -10.25 -10.20
CA LYS A 337 -18.13 -9.81 -10.61
C LYS A 337 -18.92 -10.86 -11.36
N GLY A 338 -18.43 -12.11 -11.36
CA GLY A 338 -19.03 -13.25 -12.03
C GLY A 338 -18.45 -13.52 -13.42
N GLN A 339 -18.60 -14.75 -13.90
CA GLN A 339 -17.96 -15.27 -15.13
C GLN A 339 -18.32 -14.53 -16.42
N GLN A 340 -19.44 -13.80 -16.44
CA GLN A 340 -19.89 -13.04 -17.61
C GLN A 340 -19.65 -11.54 -17.45
N ALA A 341 -18.90 -11.11 -16.45
CA ALA A 341 -18.60 -9.71 -16.23
C ALA A 341 -17.76 -9.16 -17.39
N THR A 342 -18.09 -7.94 -17.83
CA THR A 342 -17.32 -7.17 -18.83
C THR A 342 -16.63 -5.96 -18.20
N SER A 343 -16.79 -5.76 -16.89
CA SER A 343 -16.25 -4.67 -16.09
C SER A 343 -15.70 -5.16 -14.75
N GLY A 344 -15.14 -6.36 -14.75
CA GLY A 344 -14.46 -6.97 -13.61
C GLY A 344 -13.03 -6.46 -13.44
N SER A 345 -12.08 -7.37 -13.30
CA SER A 345 -10.66 -7.05 -13.20
C SER A 345 -9.97 -7.09 -14.56
N THR A 346 -9.39 -5.97 -14.98
CA THR A 346 -8.50 -5.93 -16.15
C THR A 346 -7.09 -6.47 -15.85
N PHE A 347 -6.84 -6.88 -14.61
CA PHE A 347 -5.59 -7.46 -14.11
C PHE A 347 -5.76 -8.87 -13.54
N GLU A 348 -6.91 -9.52 -13.75
CA GLU A 348 -7.19 -10.84 -13.18
C GLU A 348 -6.12 -11.88 -13.51
N ASN A 349 -5.53 -11.80 -14.69
CA ASN A 349 -4.46 -12.66 -15.15
C ASN A 349 -3.06 -12.22 -14.65
N GLN A 350 -2.99 -11.12 -13.90
CA GLN A 350 -1.78 -10.60 -13.26
C GLN A 350 -1.89 -10.65 -11.72
N ALA A 351 -3.00 -11.15 -11.17
CA ALA A 351 -3.16 -11.26 -9.72
C ALA A 351 -2.09 -12.19 -9.10
N LEU A 352 -1.90 -12.09 -7.78
CA LEU A 352 -1.04 -13.00 -7.01
C LEU A 352 -1.71 -14.37 -6.77
N TYR A 353 -2.91 -14.53 -7.28
CA TYR A 353 -3.76 -15.72 -7.14
C TYR A 353 -4.19 -16.24 -8.51
N SER A 354 -4.35 -17.56 -8.62
CA SER A 354 -4.90 -18.22 -9.82
C SER A 354 -6.37 -17.86 -10.01
N PHE A 355 -6.94 -18.31 -11.12
CA PHE A 355 -8.38 -18.18 -11.38
C PHE A 355 -9.27 -18.92 -10.36
N ASP A 356 -8.70 -19.89 -9.62
CA ASP A 356 -9.35 -20.57 -8.49
C ASP A 356 -9.05 -19.88 -7.15
N ASN A 357 -8.53 -18.66 -7.18
CA ASN A 357 -8.14 -17.85 -6.02
C ASN A 357 -7.11 -18.53 -5.10
N ASN A 358 -6.30 -19.46 -5.60
CA ASN A 358 -5.18 -20.04 -4.87
C ASN A 358 -3.91 -19.22 -5.06
N ALA A 359 -3.20 -18.97 -3.98
CA ALA A 359 -1.93 -18.24 -3.97
C ALA A 359 -0.92 -18.88 -4.93
N LEU A 360 -0.33 -18.05 -5.80
CA LEU A 360 0.64 -18.47 -6.80
C LEU A 360 2.08 -18.41 -6.27
N SER A 361 3.00 -19.07 -6.96
CA SER A 361 4.42 -19.09 -6.61
C SER A 361 5.11 -17.72 -6.61
N VAL A 362 4.50 -16.72 -7.22
CA VAL A 362 4.97 -15.31 -7.19
C VAL A 362 5.04 -14.73 -5.77
N MET A 363 4.29 -15.30 -4.82
CA MET A 363 4.39 -14.95 -3.40
C MET A 363 5.82 -15.06 -2.86
N GLN A 364 6.66 -15.96 -3.43
CA GLN A 364 8.08 -16.08 -3.05
C GLN A 364 8.91 -14.81 -3.33
N ALA A 365 8.44 -13.92 -4.19
CA ALA A 365 9.10 -12.64 -4.41
C ALA A 365 9.08 -11.70 -3.19
N PHE A 366 8.22 -11.97 -2.21
CA PHE A 366 8.18 -11.22 -0.94
C PHE A 366 9.08 -11.83 0.15
N SER A 367 9.71 -12.97 -0.04
CA SER A 367 10.57 -13.59 0.97
C SER A 367 11.65 -12.62 1.48
N LYS A 368 12.08 -12.78 2.72
CA LYS A 368 13.17 -11.96 3.27
C LYS A 368 14.46 -12.14 2.49
N ASP A 369 14.76 -13.36 2.12
CA ASP A 369 15.80 -13.79 1.12
C ASP A 369 15.69 -15.28 0.81
#